data_225d5423c7bf1f7f96a98e77fb96470c
#
_entry.id   225d5423c7bf1f7f96a98e77fb96470c
#
_cell.length_a   1.000
_cell.length_b   1.000
_cell.length_c   1.000
_cell.angle_alpha   90.00
_cell.angle_beta   90.00
_cell.angle_gamma   90.00
#
_symmetry.space_group_name_H-M   'P 1'
#
loop_
_entity.id
_entity.type
_entity.pdbx_description
1 polymer ?
#
loop_
_entity_poly.entity_id
_entity_poly.type
_entity_poly.pdbx_seq_one_letter_code
_entity_poly.pdbx_strand_id
1 'polypeptide(L)'
;MKYELQKIKEELKSSGCRIDSKTGRGIWISCSEEGKKFLDNLLLNEEAPCSFIPEVRKYYIALKLLDSDDFISMESISQTMFVSNGTIMNDMNKLETFFQKQGLELERKVKYGVRVRGSEELIRVAKANVIRSIIASQGNDVSLKLQPFFDDIDLSRLNGILQESEEKFSFVLTDASYSEMLLHLAIIIKRLMKKKNCIIDEENLLEYRKKEEWETCCFLGERVQEVFGVEVSNGDIVYICMNLSAAKLLREALVFSHESEQAGEVPSQTFEAWERIVGSVGEMYGENLLDDNMFKTALFVHLNAMFNRLRNKIYIENPLKDMVKEELAYEFDVATYMAGLFYAEYGITLGENEICDIALYIGASLQREQAQRKVEQPRVMIVCSTGVGTSQFVVTKLKLYFPDMIITKIVPATRAEAVARQETLDFVISTVPLKLEGVNVIPVSPLLTEHDINKIKMAIHVSPAEPVRRGNEKYATLFKLMDGRISILKCDCRSKGEAIRLLGGRLHQEGYVDEEFVDSVFMRENLAATSIGCTFAIPHAYEGHIKKQGIGLMTLKHPIIWGGEEKVQIIMMLSIDVKLNESFKVIFGELADLTKDMTAVDRILKADRFSDISRFFQ
;
A
#
# COMPACT_ATOMS: atom_id res chain seq x y z
N MET A 1 17.50 -41.18 11.69
CA MET A 1 17.48 -40.13 12.77
C MET A 1 18.54 -40.28 13.85
N LYS A 2 18.65 -41.39 14.65
CA LYS A 2 19.74 -41.53 15.66
C LYS A 2 21.14 -41.57 15.03
N TYR A 3 21.31 -42.28 13.95
CA TYR A 3 22.59 -42.41 13.22
C TYR A 3 23.02 -41.09 12.58
N GLU A 4 22.11 -40.36 11.94
CA GLU A 4 22.36 -39.07 11.30
C GLU A 4 22.67 -37.98 12.33
N LEU A 5 21.94 -37.94 13.45
CA LEU A 5 22.26 -37.07 14.59
C LEU A 5 23.65 -37.33 15.17
N GLN A 6 24.12 -38.59 15.14
CA GLN A 6 25.45 -38.96 15.60
C GLN A 6 26.52 -38.41 14.62
N LYS A 7 26.27 -38.51 13.33
CA LYS A 7 27.16 -37.99 12.25
C LYS A 7 27.28 -36.47 12.35
N ILE A 8 26.14 -35.76 12.46
CA ILE A 8 26.14 -34.30 12.64
C ILE A 8 26.83 -33.88 13.95
N LYS A 9 26.67 -34.64 15.04
CA LYS A 9 27.38 -34.41 16.29
C LYS A 9 28.91 -34.55 16.16
N GLU A 10 29.36 -35.44 15.28
CA GLU A 10 30.79 -35.65 15.03
C GLU A 10 31.34 -34.51 14.12
N GLU A 11 30.61 -34.08 13.13
CA GLU A 11 30.98 -32.94 12.25
C GLU A 11 31.03 -31.61 13.02
N LEU A 12 30.13 -31.37 13.96
CA LEU A 12 30.07 -30.16 14.77
C LEU A 12 31.08 -30.12 15.92
N LYS A 13 31.78 -31.23 16.26
CA LYS A 13 32.71 -31.29 17.40
C LYS A 13 33.86 -30.27 17.33
N SER A 14 34.32 -29.92 16.15
CA SER A 14 35.43 -28.98 15.94
C SER A 14 34.98 -27.54 15.68
N SER A 15 33.68 -27.27 15.57
CA SER A 15 33.12 -25.98 15.17
C SER A 15 32.71 -25.05 16.33
N GLY A 16 32.88 -25.48 17.58
CA GLY A 16 32.37 -24.76 18.76
C GLY A 16 30.85 -24.86 18.95
N CYS A 17 30.19 -25.78 18.24
CA CYS A 17 28.76 -26.08 18.34
C CYS A 17 28.50 -27.44 18.96
N ARG A 18 27.39 -27.58 19.70
CA ARG A 18 26.97 -28.83 20.30
C ARG A 18 25.45 -29.04 20.12
N ILE A 19 25.05 -30.27 19.80
CA ILE A 19 23.64 -30.65 19.72
C ILE A 19 23.23 -31.21 21.07
N ASP A 20 22.31 -30.53 21.71
CA ASP A 20 21.65 -30.92 22.97
C ASP A 20 20.24 -31.45 22.66
N SER A 21 19.78 -32.39 23.52
CA SER A 21 18.43 -32.95 23.39
C SER A 21 17.83 -33.19 24.77
N LYS A 22 16.54 -32.88 24.96
CA LYS A 22 15.81 -33.15 26.20
C LYS A 22 14.41 -33.65 25.88
N THR A 23 13.98 -34.70 26.51
CA THR A 23 12.63 -35.27 26.38
C THR A 23 11.59 -34.18 26.72
N GLY A 24 10.61 -33.97 25.83
CA GLY A 24 9.58 -32.95 25.98
C GLY A 24 10.00 -31.53 25.54
N ARG A 25 11.28 -31.30 25.23
CA ARG A 25 11.81 -30.02 24.78
C ARG A 25 12.38 -30.04 23.34
N GLY A 26 12.65 -31.25 22.80
CA GLY A 26 13.21 -31.45 21.49
C GLY A 26 14.73 -31.44 21.43
N ILE A 27 15.27 -31.11 20.29
CA ILE A 27 16.70 -31.07 19.98
C ILE A 27 17.04 -29.61 19.57
N TRP A 28 18.16 -29.10 20.10
CA TRP A 28 18.64 -27.75 19.74
C TRP A 28 20.16 -27.72 19.63
N ILE A 29 20.69 -26.70 18.97
CA ILE A 29 22.12 -26.47 18.85
C ILE A 29 22.51 -25.37 19.85
N SER A 30 23.55 -25.63 20.63
CA SER A 30 24.20 -24.64 21.52
C SER A 30 25.56 -24.33 20.95
N CYS A 31 25.85 -23.05 20.70
CA CYS A 31 27.09 -22.58 20.03
C CYS A 31 27.82 -21.54 20.88
N SER A 32 29.17 -21.56 20.79
CA SER A 32 30.02 -20.43 21.16
C SER A 32 29.88 -19.29 20.10
N GLU A 33 30.46 -18.11 20.35
CA GLU A 33 30.47 -17.02 19.36
C GLU A 33 31.24 -17.41 18.09
N GLU A 34 32.27 -18.22 18.18
CA GLU A 34 33.00 -18.77 17.03
C GLU A 34 32.14 -19.81 16.31
N GLY A 35 31.39 -20.63 17.06
CA GLY A 35 30.46 -21.60 16.51
C GLY A 35 29.28 -20.95 15.78
N LYS A 36 28.80 -19.80 16.22
CA LYS A 36 27.78 -19.03 15.50
C LYS A 36 28.32 -18.56 14.15
N LYS A 37 29.51 -17.96 14.12
CA LYS A 37 30.17 -17.55 12.86
C LYS A 37 30.40 -18.72 11.92
N PHE A 38 30.74 -19.90 12.44
CA PHE A 38 30.89 -21.11 11.64
C PHE A 38 29.56 -21.54 11.01
N LEU A 39 28.45 -21.53 11.79
CA LEU A 39 27.12 -21.85 11.27
C LEU A 39 26.64 -20.80 10.29
N ASP A 40 26.86 -19.53 10.55
CA ASP A 40 26.50 -18.44 9.63
C ASP A 40 27.27 -18.57 8.29
N ASN A 41 28.55 -18.92 8.34
CA ASN A 41 29.35 -19.17 7.12
C ASN A 41 28.89 -20.46 6.38
N LEU A 42 28.44 -21.48 7.10
CA LEU A 42 27.90 -22.70 6.52
C LEU A 42 26.55 -22.44 5.84
N LEU A 43 25.71 -21.62 6.47
CA LEU A 43 24.43 -21.16 5.91
C LEU A 43 24.59 -20.19 4.73
N LEU A 44 25.67 -19.43 4.68
CA LEU A 44 25.99 -18.52 3.58
C LEU A 44 26.63 -19.26 2.38
N ASN A 45 27.34 -20.36 2.60
CA ASN A 45 28.04 -21.12 1.56
C ASN A 45 27.26 -22.31 0.99
N GLU A 46 26.28 -22.82 1.71
CA GLU A 46 25.32 -23.76 1.16
C GLU A 46 23.98 -23.05 1.10
N GLU A 47 23.38 -22.97 -0.09
CA GLU A 47 21.96 -22.66 -0.29
C GLU A 47 21.13 -23.71 0.46
N ALA A 48 21.12 -23.65 1.79
CA ALA A 48 20.18 -24.44 2.59
C ALA A 48 18.79 -23.94 2.20
N PRO A 49 17.97 -24.74 1.52
CA PRO A 49 16.68 -24.24 1.06
C PRO A 49 15.88 -23.81 2.30
N CYS A 50 15.32 -22.61 2.28
CA CYS A 50 14.36 -22.10 3.27
C CYS A 50 13.12 -23.01 3.40
N SER A 51 13.14 -24.17 2.74
CA SER A 51 12.11 -25.23 2.71
C SER A 51 11.76 -25.83 4.07
N PHE A 52 12.56 -25.56 5.12
CA PHE A 52 12.32 -26.10 6.47
C PHE A 52 11.38 -25.22 7.32
N ILE A 53 11.21 -23.95 6.99
CA ILE A 53 10.31 -23.05 7.71
C ILE A 53 8.86 -23.41 7.32
N PRO A 54 7.95 -23.69 8.29
CA PRO A 54 6.59 -24.14 7.98
C PRO A 54 5.83 -23.22 7.02
N GLU A 55 6.03 -21.92 7.13
CA GLU A 55 5.37 -20.89 6.32
C GLU A 55 5.80 -20.96 4.85
N VAL A 56 7.06 -21.30 4.60
CA VAL A 56 7.66 -21.34 3.26
C VAL A 56 7.59 -22.74 2.66
N ARG A 57 7.75 -23.78 3.48
CA ARG A 57 7.74 -25.20 3.06
C ARG A 57 6.52 -25.57 2.20
N LYS A 58 5.33 -25.09 2.55
CA LYS A 58 4.11 -25.31 1.77
C LYS A 58 4.26 -24.86 0.32
N TYR A 59 4.94 -23.73 0.08
CA TYR A 59 5.15 -23.21 -1.28
C TYR A 59 6.14 -24.07 -2.09
N TYR A 60 7.21 -24.59 -1.45
CA TYR A 60 8.10 -25.56 -2.12
C TYR A 60 7.38 -26.86 -2.46
N ILE A 61 6.47 -27.34 -1.60
CA ILE A 61 5.62 -28.50 -1.91
C ILE A 61 4.71 -28.16 -3.10
N ALA A 62 4.09 -26.98 -3.10
CA ALA A 62 3.23 -26.52 -4.19
C ALA A 62 3.99 -26.46 -5.51
N LEU A 63 5.21 -25.89 -5.52
CA LEU A 63 6.05 -25.82 -6.71
C LEU A 63 6.37 -27.22 -7.27
N LYS A 64 6.74 -28.16 -6.39
CA LYS A 64 7.01 -29.56 -6.78
C LYS A 64 5.77 -30.24 -7.39
N LEU A 65 4.58 -29.99 -6.84
CA LEU A 65 3.32 -30.51 -7.37
C LEU A 65 2.96 -29.90 -8.72
N LEU A 66 3.15 -28.59 -8.89
CA LEU A 66 2.90 -27.87 -10.15
C LEU A 66 3.89 -28.23 -11.26
N ASP A 67 5.08 -28.75 -10.90
CA ASP A 67 6.09 -29.21 -11.85
C ASP A 67 5.88 -30.66 -12.30
N SER A 68 5.01 -31.42 -11.67
CA SER A 68 4.75 -32.84 -11.95
C SER A 68 3.35 -33.03 -12.53
N ASP A 69 3.29 -33.85 -13.60
CA ASP A 69 2.01 -34.32 -14.15
C ASP A 69 1.55 -35.62 -13.48
N ASP A 70 2.45 -36.31 -12.78
CA ASP A 70 2.21 -37.57 -12.13
C ASP A 70 1.85 -37.42 -10.66
N PHE A 71 1.24 -38.47 -10.10
CA PHE A 71 0.99 -38.51 -8.66
C PHE A 71 2.31 -38.61 -7.89
N ILE A 72 2.48 -37.74 -6.91
CA ILE A 72 3.62 -37.74 -6.00
C ILE A 72 3.17 -38.31 -4.65
N SER A 73 3.88 -39.36 -4.17
CA SER A 73 3.54 -39.96 -2.89
C SER A 73 3.86 -39.06 -1.71
N MET A 74 3.05 -39.13 -0.63
CA MET A 74 3.28 -38.35 0.60
C MET A 74 4.63 -38.69 1.22
N GLU A 75 5.07 -39.92 1.08
CA GLU A 75 6.38 -40.36 1.55
C GLU A 75 7.53 -39.70 0.79
N SER A 76 7.43 -39.59 -0.55
CA SER A 76 8.40 -38.87 -1.37
C SER A 76 8.48 -37.38 -1.00
N ILE A 77 7.34 -36.75 -0.75
CA ILE A 77 7.31 -35.33 -0.31
C ILE A 77 7.96 -35.21 1.08
N SER A 78 7.61 -36.10 2.03
CA SER A 78 8.15 -36.05 3.38
C SER A 78 9.66 -36.27 3.43
N GLN A 79 10.18 -37.16 2.60
CA GLN A 79 11.62 -37.39 2.45
C GLN A 79 12.33 -36.17 1.85
N THR A 80 11.78 -35.58 0.80
CA THR A 80 12.34 -34.36 0.17
C THR A 80 12.34 -33.16 1.13
N MET A 81 11.29 -33.01 1.94
CA MET A 81 11.14 -31.88 2.87
C MET A 81 11.69 -32.16 4.27
N PHE A 82 12.26 -33.35 4.49
CA PHE A 82 12.85 -33.79 5.78
C PHE A 82 11.89 -33.63 6.98
N VAL A 83 10.60 -33.87 6.79
CA VAL A 83 9.57 -33.78 7.83
C VAL A 83 8.71 -35.04 7.90
N SER A 84 7.90 -35.18 8.95
CA SER A 84 7.02 -36.33 9.11
C SER A 84 5.84 -36.30 8.11
N ASN A 85 5.28 -37.47 7.78
CA ASN A 85 4.05 -37.55 6.98
C ASN A 85 2.87 -36.79 7.59
N GLY A 86 2.78 -36.73 8.93
CA GLY A 86 1.76 -35.92 9.62
C GLY A 86 1.91 -34.41 9.38
N THR A 87 3.17 -33.93 9.32
CA THR A 87 3.47 -32.53 8.98
C THR A 87 3.06 -32.24 7.53
N ILE A 88 3.41 -33.13 6.59
CA ILE A 88 3.01 -32.98 5.18
C ILE A 88 1.48 -32.97 5.03
N MET A 89 0.75 -33.82 5.77
CA MET A 89 -0.70 -33.84 5.73
C MET A 89 -1.31 -32.47 6.12
N ASN A 90 -0.77 -31.84 7.16
CA ASN A 90 -1.22 -30.49 7.57
C ASN A 90 -0.90 -29.43 6.51
N ASP A 91 0.29 -29.49 5.91
CA ASP A 91 0.66 -28.57 4.81
C ASP A 91 -0.24 -28.78 3.59
N MET A 92 -0.55 -30.04 3.24
CA MET A 92 -1.46 -30.38 2.14
C MET A 92 -2.87 -29.85 2.32
N ASN A 93 -3.41 -29.83 3.55
CA ASN A 93 -4.73 -29.26 3.80
C ASN A 93 -4.75 -27.72 3.56
N LYS A 94 -3.66 -27.04 3.89
CA LYS A 94 -3.50 -25.62 3.57
C LYS A 94 -3.35 -25.37 2.06
N LEU A 95 -2.60 -26.25 1.38
CA LEU A 95 -2.42 -26.18 -0.07
C LEU A 95 -3.68 -26.48 -0.86
N GLU A 96 -4.56 -27.35 -0.37
CA GLU A 96 -5.84 -27.62 -1.01
C GLU A 96 -6.68 -26.35 -1.13
N THR A 97 -6.78 -25.57 -0.05
CA THR A 97 -7.45 -24.25 -0.06
C THR A 97 -6.74 -23.26 -1.00
N PHE A 98 -5.40 -23.27 -1.04
CA PHE A 98 -4.63 -22.43 -1.95
C PHE A 98 -4.93 -22.77 -3.41
N PHE A 99 -4.86 -24.05 -3.79
CA PHE A 99 -5.12 -24.49 -5.17
C PHE A 99 -6.57 -24.21 -5.59
N GLN A 100 -7.55 -24.44 -4.73
CA GLN A 100 -8.95 -24.11 -4.99
C GLN A 100 -9.14 -22.61 -5.30
N LYS A 101 -8.49 -21.72 -4.54
CA LYS A 101 -8.52 -20.27 -4.82
C LYS A 101 -7.91 -19.92 -6.18
N GLN A 102 -6.92 -20.68 -6.64
CA GLN A 102 -6.31 -20.51 -7.95
C GLN A 102 -7.13 -21.15 -9.10
N GLY A 103 -8.24 -21.84 -8.78
CA GLY A 103 -9.04 -22.58 -9.76
C GLY A 103 -8.43 -23.93 -10.16
N LEU A 104 -7.52 -24.46 -9.33
CA LEU A 104 -6.88 -25.76 -9.51
C LEU A 104 -7.46 -26.79 -8.54
N GLU A 105 -7.47 -28.07 -8.95
CA GLU A 105 -7.92 -29.18 -8.14
C GLU A 105 -6.74 -30.00 -7.63
N LEU A 106 -6.75 -30.36 -6.34
CA LEU A 106 -5.81 -31.31 -5.75
C LEU A 106 -6.40 -32.71 -5.75
N GLU A 107 -6.08 -33.53 -6.75
CA GLU A 107 -6.51 -34.91 -6.87
C GLU A 107 -5.71 -35.81 -5.92
N ARG A 108 -6.43 -36.62 -5.12
CA ARG A 108 -5.82 -37.58 -4.19
C ARG A 108 -6.18 -39.01 -4.64
N LYS A 109 -5.17 -39.85 -4.79
CA LYS A 109 -5.37 -41.27 -5.16
C LYS A 109 -4.68 -42.19 -4.16
N VAL A 110 -5.47 -43.08 -3.56
CA VAL A 110 -4.98 -44.03 -2.54
C VAL A 110 -3.81 -44.83 -3.13
N LYS A 111 -2.71 -44.95 -2.36
CA LYS A 111 -1.43 -45.59 -2.72
C LYS A 111 -0.60 -44.90 -3.82
N TYR A 112 -1.12 -43.94 -4.53
CA TYR A 112 -0.37 -43.20 -5.56
C TYR A 112 0.11 -41.83 -5.05
N GLY A 113 -0.68 -41.16 -4.21
CA GLY A 113 -0.35 -39.86 -3.66
C GLY A 113 -1.27 -38.74 -4.12
N VAL A 114 -0.69 -37.62 -4.44
CA VAL A 114 -1.41 -36.39 -4.80
C VAL A 114 -0.90 -35.82 -6.12
N ARG A 115 -1.80 -35.14 -6.85
CA ARG A 115 -1.51 -34.44 -8.11
C ARG A 115 -2.36 -33.20 -8.24
N VAL A 116 -1.82 -32.14 -8.87
CA VAL A 116 -2.58 -30.94 -9.22
C VAL A 116 -3.18 -31.08 -10.62
N ARG A 117 -4.45 -30.70 -10.77
CA ARG A 117 -5.17 -30.64 -12.05
C ARG A 117 -5.69 -29.25 -12.32
N GLY A 118 -5.64 -28.84 -13.59
CA GLY A 118 -6.19 -27.59 -14.10
C GLY A 118 -5.74 -27.30 -15.53
N SER A 119 -6.18 -26.17 -16.08
CA SER A 119 -5.66 -25.70 -17.37
C SER A 119 -4.19 -25.29 -17.24
N GLU A 120 -3.46 -25.38 -18.36
CA GLU A 120 -2.03 -25.00 -18.36
C GLU A 120 -1.82 -23.53 -17.96
N GLU A 121 -2.74 -22.66 -18.37
CA GLU A 121 -2.76 -21.26 -17.98
C GLU A 121 -2.83 -21.08 -16.44
N LEU A 122 -3.80 -21.73 -15.77
CA LEU A 122 -3.93 -21.66 -14.32
C LEU A 122 -2.73 -22.26 -13.58
N ILE A 123 -2.11 -23.31 -14.14
CA ILE A 123 -0.88 -23.90 -13.61
C ILE A 123 0.26 -22.88 -13.66
N ARG A 124 0.43 -22.15 -14.77
CA ARG A 124 1.45 -21.11 -14.92
C ARG A 124 1.24 -19.96 -13.96
N VAL A 125 0.01 -19.47 -13.83
CA VAL A 125 -0.35 -18.41 -12.87
C VAL A 125 -0.08 -18.86 -11.43
N ALA A 126 -0.48 -20.07 -11.06
CA ALA A 126 -0.22 -20.61 -9.73
C ALA A 126 1.28 -20.76 -9.44
N LYS A 127 2.09 -21.17 -10.44
CA LYS A 127 3.55 -21.22 -10.30
C LYS A 127 4.15 -19.85 -10.05
N ALA A 128 3.73 -18.83 -10.79
CA ALA A 128 4.17 -17.45 -10.55
C ALA A 128 3.85 -16.98 -9.12
N ASN A 129 2.62 -17.23 -8.66
CA ASN A 129 2.19 -16.89 -7.31
C ASN A 129 3.01 -17.60 -6.22
N VAL A 130 3.35 -18.89 -6.45
CA VAL A 130 4.17 -19.67 -5.52
C VAL A 130 5.61 -19.15 -5.48
N ILE A 131 6.26 -18.94 -6.64
CA ILE A 131 7.64 -18.42 -6.72
C ILE A 131 7.72 -17.06 -6.03
N ARG A 132 6.78 -16.16 -6.32
CA ARG A 132 6.68 -14.84 -5.69
C ARG A 132 6.57 -14.94 -4.16
N SER A 133 5.71 -15.83 -3.67
CA SER A 133 5.55 -16.05 -2.22
C SER A 133 6.83 -16.58 -1.55
N ILE A 134 7.61 -17.40 -2.25
CA ILE A 134 8.92 -17.88 -1.75
C ILE A 134 9.91 -16.71 -1.66
N ILE A 135 10.02 -15.90 -2.72
CA ILE A 135 10.96 -14.77 -2.78
C ILE A 135 10.59 -13.72 -1.71
N ALA A 136 9.31 -13.35 -1.60
CA ALA A 136 8.82 -12.39 -0.60
C ALA A 136 9.11 -12.86 0.84
N SER A 137 8.97 -14.16 1.13
CA SER A 137 9.28 -14.72 2.45
C SER A 137 10.76 -14.62 2.85
N GLN A 138 11.64 -14.36 1.88
CA GLN A 138 13.09 -14.18 2.10
C GLN A 138 13.48 -12.69 2.27
N GLY A 139 12.52 -11.78 2.29
CA GLY A 139 12.74 -10.33 2.44
C GLY A 139 13.46 -9.69 1.24
N ASN A 140 13.26 -10.21 0.04
CA ASN A 140 13.98 -9.80 -1.17
C ASN A 140 13.04 -9.37 -2.29
N ASP A 141 13.57 -8.51 -3.15
CA ASP A 141 12.92 -8.10 -4.40
C ASP A 141 12.93 -9.25 -5.42
N VAL A 142 11.82 -9.41 -6.15
CA VAL A 142 11.62 -10.47 -7.15
C VAL A 142 12.65 -10.39 -8.28
N SER A 143 13.07 -9.16 -8.66
CA SER A 143 13.99 -8.92 -9.77
C SER A 143 15.37 -9.58 -9.63
N LEU A 144 15.83 -9.83 -8.40
CA LEU A 144 17.21 -10.24 -8.12
C LEU A 144 17.38 -11.73 -7.87
N LYS A 145 16.30 -12.55 -7.76
CA LYS A 145 16.39 -13.96 -7.31
C LYS A 145 15.56 -14.97 -8.10
N LEU A 146 15.35 -14.73 -9.39
CA LEU A 146 14.66 -15.71 -10.24
C LEU A 146 15.55 -16.90 -10.62
N GLN A 147 16.87 -16.70 -10.75
CA GLN A 147 17.80 -17.70 -11.26
C GLN A 147 17.71 -19.06 -10.53
N PRO A 148 17.58 -19.15 -9.18
CA PRO A 148 17.48 -20.44 -8.49
C PRO A 148 16.25 -21.28 -8.86
N PHE A 149 15.22 -20.69 -9.46
CA PHE A 149 14.03 -21.41 -9.93
C PHE A 149 14.13 -21.84 -11.39
N PHE A 150 15.13 -21.33 -12.12
CA PHE A 150 15.29 -21.47 -13.57
C PHE A 150 16.75 -21.73 -13.96
N ASP A 151 17.40 -22.70 -13.29
CA ASP A 151 18.81 -23.10 -13.52
C ASP A 151 19.07 -23.63 -14.94
N ASP A 152 18.03 -24.11 -15.59
CA ASP A 152 18.02 -24.62 -16.98
C ASP A 152 17.73 -23.52 -18.02
N ILE A 153 17.51 -22.27 -17.59
CA ILE A 153 17.19 -21.12 -18.45
C ILE A 153 18.21 -19.99 -18.24
N ASP A 154 18.78 -19.51 -19.33
CA ASP A 154 19.61 -18.32 -19.32
C ASP A 154 18.73 -17.06 -19.26
N LEU A 155 18.53 -16.56 -18.03
CA LEU A 155 17.72 -15.36 -17.81
C LEU A 155 18.33 -14.10 -18.44
N SER A 156 19.64 -14.06 -18.72
CA SER A 156 20.26 -12.90 -19.37
C SER A 156 19.82 -12.79 -20.84
N ARG A 157 19.66 -13.92 -21.54
CA ARG A 157 19.10 -13.95 -22.89
C ARG A 157 17.63 -13.53 -22.89
N LEU A 158 16.86 -14.00 -21.91
CA LEU A 158 15.45 -13.63 -21.79
C LEU A 158 15.28 -12.12 -21.52
N ASN A 159 16.15 -11.58 -20.66
CA ASN A 159 16.22 -10.14 -20.42
C ASN A 159 16.49 -9.35 -21.71
N GLY A 160 17.43 -9.82 -22.55
CA GLY A 160 17.71 -9.23 -23.86
C GLY A 160 16.49 -9.22 -24.79
N ILE A 161 15.71 -10.30 -24.84
CA ILE A 161 14.47 -10.37 -25.64
C ILE A 161 13.45 -9.33 -25.18
N LEU A 162 13.27 -9.17 -23.86
CA LEU A 162 12.32 -8.22 -23.31
C LEU A 162 12.75 -6.77 -23.60
N GLN A 163 14.04 -6.43 -23.43
CA GLN A 163 14.59 -5.12 -23.80
C GLN A 163 14.44 -4.81 -25.29
N GLU A 164 14.74 -5.79 -26.16
CA GLU A 164 14.54 -5.66 -27.61
C GLU A 164 13.08 -5.36 -27.96
N SER A 165 12.13 -5.95 -27.24
CA SER A 165 10.70 -5.69 -27.45
C SER A 165 10.29 -4.29 -26.99
N GLU A 166 10.80 -3.81 -25.85
CA GLU A 166 10.56 -2.43 -25.36
C GLU A 166 11.06 -1.38 -26.37
N GLU A 167 12.27 -1.58 -26.90
CA GLU A 167 12.84 -0.69 -27.92
C GLU A 167 12.06 -0.70 -29.22
N LYS A 168 11.72 -1.89 -29.74
CA LYS A 168 11.04 -2.06 -31.02
C LYS A 168 9.63 -1.49 -31.03
N PHE A 169 8.88 -1.66 -29.96
CA PHE A 169 7.48 -1.25 -29.84
C PHE A 169 7.28 0.01 -29.00
N SER A 170 8.37 0.68 -28.62
CA SER A 170 8.35 1.97 -27.92
C SER A 170 7.48 2.00 -26.67
N PHE A 171 7.62 0.98 -25.82
CA PHE A 171 7.01 0.95 -24.49
C PHE A 171 8.08 0.71 -23.41
N VAL A 172 7.79 1.09 -22.17
CA VAL A 172 8.68 0.85 -21.03
C VAL A 172 7.85 0.31 -19.87
N LEU A 173 8.25 -0.83 -19.35
CA LEU A 173 7.64 -1.43 -18.17
C LEU A 173 8.16 -0.78 -16.88
N THR A 174 7.32 -0.71 -15.84
CA THR A 174 7.85 -0.42 -14.49
C THR A 174 8.74 -1.58 -14.03
N ASP A 175 9.69 -1.34 -13.13
CA ASP A 175 10.60 -2.39 -12.61
C ASP A 175 9.83 -3.61 -12.10
N ALA A 176 8.71 -3.39 -11.39
CA ALA A 176 7.85 -4.45 -10.90
C ALA A 176 7.21 -5.25 -12.06
N SER A 177 6.66 -4.57 -13.08
CA SER A 177 6.06 -5.22 -14.23
C SER A 177 7.10 -5.91 -15.10
N TYR A 178 8.31 -5.35 -15.21
CA TYR A 178 9.43 -5.95 -15.90
C TYR A 178 9.83 -7.29 -15.27
N SER A 179 9.98 -7.30 -13.94
CA SER A 179 10.30 -8.51 -13.17
C SER A 179 9.21 -9.58 -13.29
N GLU A 180 7.94 -9.17 -13.29
CA GLU A 180 6.80 -10.07 -13.50
C GLU A 180 6.78 -10.66 -14.91
N MET A 181 7.05 -9.85 -15.94
CA MET A 181 7.15 -10.35 -17.32
C MET A 181 8.30 -11.36 -17.47
N LEU A 182 9.46 -11.09 -16.87
CA LEU A 182 10.58 -12.06 -16.86
C LEU A 182 10.18 -13.36 -16.17
N LEU A 183 9.51 -13.32 -15.02
CA LEU A 183 9.02 -14.48 -14.31
C LEU A 183 8.06 -15.30 -15.17
N HIS A 184 7.06 -14.65 -15.77
CA HIS A 184 6.08 -15.34 -16.62
C HIS A 184 6.71 -15.93 -17.88
N LEU A 185 7.60 -15.20 -18.55
CA LEU A 185 8.32 -15.73 -19.74
C LEU A 185 9.23 -16.91 -19.37
N ALA A 186 9.92 -16.87 -18.24
CA ALA A 186 10.73 -17.99 -17.75
C ALA A 186 9.87 -19.24 -17.45
N ILE A 187 8.67 -19.03 -16.83
CA ILE A 187 7.71 -20.12 -16.61
C ILE A 187 7.23 -20.70 -17.95
N ILE A 188 6.88 -19.86 -18.93
CA ILE A 188 6.49 -20.27 -20.28
C ILE A 188 7.55 -21.18 -20.87
N ILE A 189 8.81 -20.75 -20.93
CA ILE A 189 9.93 -21.51 -21.51
C ILE A 189 10.07 -22.85 -20.80
N LYS A 190 10.07 -22.88 -19.47
CA LYS A 190 10.19 -24.13 -18.68
C LYS A 190 9.05 -25.12 -18.94
N ARG A 191 7.84 -24.60 -19.17
CA ARG A 191 6.67 -25.42 -19.52
C ARG A 191 6.72 -25.91 -20.98
N LEU A 192 7.14 -25.06 -21.90
CA LEU A 192 7.32 -25.42 -23.32
C LEU A 192 8.42 -26.47 -23.52
N MET A 193 9.53 -26.43 -22.76
CA MET A 193 10.53 -27.49 -22.73
C MET A 193 9.94 -28.84 -22.36
N LYS A 194 8.85 -28.87 -21.58
CA LYS A 194 8.07 -30.08 -21.25
C LYS A 194 6.92 -30.34 -22.23
N LYS A 195 6.86 -29.63 -23.36
CA LYS A 195 5.78 -29.70 -24.38
C LYS A 195 4.38 -29.41 -23.78
N LYS A 196 4.29 -28.45 -22.85
CA LYS A 196 3.06 -28.02 -22.24
C LYS A 196 2.67 -26.66 -22.80
N ASN A 197 1.83 -26.66 -23.82
CA ASN A 197 1.32 -25.47 -24.48
C ASN A 197 -0.05 -25.10 -23.88
N CYS A 198 -0.37 -23.80 -23.84
CA CYS A 198 -1.71 -23.32 -23.56
C CYS A 198 -2.63 -23.61 -24.75
N ILE A 199 -3.86 -24.02 -24.44
CA ILE A 199 -4.91 -24.26 -25.44
C ILE A 199 -5.87 -23.08 -25.40
N ILE A 200 -6.20 -22.53 -26.57
CA ILE A 200 -7.15 -21.45 -26.71
C ILE A 200 -8.18 -21.79 -27.78
N ASP A 201 -9.42 -21.41 -27.56
CA ASP A 201 -10.46 -21.48 -28.60
C ASP A 201 -10.35 -20.31 -29.60
N GLU A 202 -10.99 -20.47 -30.76
CA GLU A 202 -10.89 -19.48 -31.83
C GLU A 202 -11.55 -18.13 -31.48
N GLU A 203 -12.61 -18.13 -30.67
CA GLU A 203 -13.33 -16.92 -30.30
C GLU A 203 -12.45 -16.03 -29.43
N ASN A 204 -11.86 -16.58 -28.39
CA ASN A 204 -10.92 -15.86 -27.52
C ASN A 204 -9.66 -15.44 -28.28
N LEU A 205 -9.14 -16.27 -29.20
CA LEU A 205 -7.99 -15.90 -30.02
C LEU A 205 -8.28 -14.67 -30.90
N LEU A 206 -9.48 -14.59 -31.49
CA LEU A 206 -9.90 -13.45 -32.30
C LEU A 206 -10.05 -12.17 -31.47
N GLU A 207 -10.46 -12.28 -30.22
CA GLU A 207 -10.51 -11.15 -29.27
C GLU A 207 -9.11 -10.60 -28.98
N TYR A 208 -8.15 -11.49 -28.67
CA TYR A 208 -6.77 -11.05 -28.38
C TYR A 208 -6.05 -10.49 -29.61
N ARG A 209 -6.34 -10.98 -30.81
CA ARG A 209 -5.77 -10.43 -32.05
C ARG A 209 -6.17 -8.98 -32.35
N LYS A 210 -7.23 -8.47 -31.74
CA LYS A 210 -7.67 -7.08 -31.88
C LYS A 210 -6.96 -6.13 -30.89
N LYS A 211 -6.22 -6.65 -29.92
CA LYS A 211 -5.51 -5.83 -28.93
C LYS A 211 -4.28 -5.19 -29.55
N GLU A 212 -3.97 -3.96 -29.13
CA GLU A 212 -2.80 -3.22 -29.59
C GLU A 212 -1.49 -3.98 -29.31
N GLU A 213 -1.43 -4.70 -28.21
CA GLU A 213 -0.22 -5.44 -27.79
C GLU A 213 0.00 -6.74 -28.58
N TRP A 214 -0.92 -7.15 -29.45
CA TRP A 214 -0.85 -8.44 -30.15
C TRP A 214 0.45 -8.63 -30.94
N GLU A 215 0.88 -7.62 -31.70
CA GLU A 215 2.12 -7.69 -32.50
C GLU A 215 3.36 -7.82 -31.59
N THR A 216 3.38 -7.10 -30.46
CA THR A 216 4.43 -7.22 -29.44
C THR A 216 4.49 -8.64 -28.87
N CYS A 217 3.33 -9.21 -28.59
CA CYS A 217 3.24 -10.57 -28.02
C CYS A 217 3.68 -11.65 -29.02
N CYS A 218 3.32 -11.48 -30.32
CA CYS A 218 3.82 -12.34 -31.37
C CYS A 218 5.35 -12.27 -31.49
N PHE A 219 5.91 -11.08 -31.49
CA PHE A 219 7.35 -10.88 -31.51
C PHE A 219 8.06 -11.54 -30.32
N LEU A 220 7.55 -11.34 -29.11
CA LEU A 220 8.09 -12.00 -27.91
C LEU A 220 8.05 -13.52 -28.05
N GLY A 221 6.95 -14.09 -28.54
CA GLY A 221 6.79 -15.51 -28.79
C GLY A 221 7.79 -16.04 -29.82
N GLU A 222 7.96 -15.35 -30.95
CA GLU A 222 8.93 -15.69 -32.00
C GLU A 222 10.37 -15.67 -31.46
N ARG A 223 10.76 -14.61 -30.74
CA ARG A 223 12.10 -14.52 -30.14
C ARG A 223 12.37 -15.60 -29.10
N VAL A 224 11.38 -15.92 -28.25
CA VAL A 224 11.48 -17.03 -27.29
C VAL A 224 11.68 -18.36 -28.05
N GLN A 225 10.93 -18.61 -29.11
CA GLN A 225 11.06 -19.81 -29.93
C GLN A 225 12.46 -19.92 -30.57
N GLU A 226 12.96 -18.84 -31.16
CA GLU A 226 14.27 -18.78 -31.81
C GLU A 226 15.43 -19.00 -30.83
N VAL A 227 15.40 -18.33 -29.68
CA VAL A 227 16.52 -18.29 -28.72
C VAL A 227 16.58 -19.54 -27.86
N PHE A 228 15.42 -20.10 -27.49
CA PHE A 228 15.35 -21.25 -26.56
C PHE A 228 14.99 -22.56 -27.26
N GLY A 229 14.69 -22.56 -28.57
CA GLY A 229 14.40 -23.77 -29.34
C GLY A 229 13.11 -24.47 -28.90
N VAL A 230 12.14 -23.75 -28.41
CA VAL A 230 10.83 -24.28 -27.98
C VAL A 230 9.75 -23.93 -29.01
N GLU A 231 8.65 -24.68 -29.04
CA GLU A 231 7.52 -24.43 -29.93
C GLU A 231 6.46 -23.57 -29.18
N VAL A 232 6.20 -22.36 -29.68
CA VAL A 232 5.25 -21.43 -29.08
C VAL A 232 3.93 -21.48 -29.86
N SER A 233 2.83 -21.82 -29.19
CA SER A 233 1.49 -21.88 -29.79
C SER A 233 0.76 -20.53 -29.71
N ASN A 234 -0.36 -20.39 -30.45
CA ASN A 234 -1.25 -19.23 -30.30
C ASN A 234 -1.77 -19.05 -28.86
N GLY A 235 -2.04 -20.14 -28.15
CA GLY A 235 -2.44 -20.08 -26.75
C GLY A 235 -1.34 -19.53 -25.84
N ASP A 236 -0.08 -19.82 -26.13
CA ASP A 236 1.07 -19.27 -25.40
C ASP A 236 1.25 -17.77 -25.68
N ILE A 237 1.04 -17.35 -26.95
CA ILE A 237 1.04 -15.92 -27.32
C ILE A 237 -0.08 -15.18 -26.58
N VAL A 238 -1.28 -15.75 -26.50
CA VAL A 238 -2.38 -15.17 -25.72
C VAL A 238 -2.01 -15.06 -24.25
N TYR A 239 -1.35 -16.07 -23.68
CA TYR A 239 -0.87 -16.00 -22.30
C TYR A 239 0.17 -14.88 -22.10
N ILE A 240 1.07 -14.65 -23.07
CA ILE A 240 1.98 -13.48 -23.06
C ILE A 240 1.18 -12.19 -23.10
N CYS A 241 0.16 -12.08 -23.98
CA CYS A 241 -0.72 -10.91 -24.07
C CYS A 241 -1.47 -10.63 -22.78
N MET A 242 -1.98 -11.65 -22.10
CA MET A 242 -2.66 -11.50 -20.81
C MET A 242 -1.74 -10.82 -19.78
N ASN A 243 -0.47 -11.23 -19.74
CA ASN A 243 0.49 -10.65 -18.81
C ASN A 243 0.93 -9.24 -19.21
N LEU A 244 1.17 -8.99 -20.50
CA LEU A 244 1.57 -7.68 -21.01
C LEU A 244 0.44 -6.65 -20.86
N SER A 245 -0.81 -7.00 -21.18
CA SER A 245 -1.99 -6.12 -20.97
C SER A 245 -2.26 -5.84 -19.50
N ALA A 246 -1.77 -6.68 -18.59
CA ALA A 246 -1.88 -6.50 -17.14
C ALA A 246 -0.73 -5.67 -16.54
N ALA A 247 0.36 -5.48 -17.30
CA ALA A 247 1.56 -4.79 -16.85
C ALA A 247 1.32 -3.27 -16.67
N LYS A 248 2.03 -2.69 -15.71
CA LYS A 248 2.10 -1.24 -15.55
C LYS A 248 3.19 -0.71 -16.48
N LEU A 249 2.80 0.15 -17.42
CA LEU A 249 3.72 0.82 -18.33
C LEU A 249 4.16 2.16 -17.73
N LEU A 250 5.46 2.45 -17.79
CA LEU A 250 5.97 3.81 -17.76
C LEU A 250 5.69 4.41 -19.14
N ARG A 251 4.44 4.69 -19.45
CA ARG A 251 4.20 5.64 -20.53
C ARG A 251 4.90 6.91 -20.09
N GLU A 252 5.64 7.54 -21.00
CA GLU A 252 6.20 8.86 -20.76
C GLU A 252 5.07 9.75 -20.22
N ALA A 253 4.89 9.71 -18.90
CA ALA A 253 3.92 10.54 -18.18
C ALA A 253 4.28 12.03 -18.33
N LEU A 254 5.31 12.32 -19.08
CA LEU A 254 5.83 13.63 -19.42
C LEU A 254 5.33 14.17 -20.76
N VAL A 255 4.66 13.38 -21.61
CA VAL A 255 3.94 13.90 -22.75
C VAL A 255 2.49 14.20 -22.33
N PHE A 256 2.34 15.02 -21.30
CA PHE A 256 1.12 15.76 -21.06
C PHE A 256 1.01 16.95 -22.04
N SER A 257 1.23 16.70 -23.30
CA SER A 257 0.79 17.61 -24.35
C SER A 257 -0.68 17.30 -24.62
N HIS A 258 -1.47 18.34 -24.67
CA HIS A 258 -2.92 18.44 -24.80
C HIS A 258 -3.58 17.70 -25.99
N GLU A 259 -2.96 16.72 -26.63
CA GLU A 259 -3.37 16.18 -27.93
C GLU A 259 -3.33 14.64 -28.06
N SER A 260 -3.40 13.85 -26.97
CA SER A 260 -3.59 12.41 -27.15
C SER A 260 -5.06 12.00 -26.99
N GLU A 261 -5.87 12.21 -28.02
CA GLU A 261 -7.17 11.56 -28.24
C GLU A 261 -7.05 10.03 -28.51
N GLN A 262 -5.89 9.43 -28.23
CA GLN A 262 -5.61 8.00 -28.41
C GLN A 262 -5.44 7.25 -27.09
N ALA A 263 -6.34 7.46 -26.12
CA ALA A 263 -6.60 6.42 -25.15
C ALA A 263 -7.42 5.34 -25.91
N GLY A 264 -6.86 4.14 -26.06
CA GLY A 264 -7.50 3.05 -26.80
C GLY A 264 -8.99 2.93 -26.46
N GLU A 265 -9.81 2.63 -27.45
CA GLU A 265 -11.27 2.57 -27.35
C GLU A 265 -11.69 1.65 -26.20
N VAL A 266 -11.93 2.25 -25.06
CA VAL A 266 -12.57 1.58 -23.94
C VAL A 266 -14.06 1.52 -24.25
N PRO A 267 -14.74 0.42 -23.99
CA PRO A 267 -16.19 0.35 -24.15
C PRO A 267 -16.85 1.52 -23.42
N SER A 268 -17.66 2.31 -24.10
CA SER A 268 -18.34 3.51 -23.57
C SER A 268 -19.08 3.24 -22.24
N GLN A 269 -19.63 2.04 -22.07
CA GLN A 269 -20.31 1.60 -20.85
C GLN A 269 -19.37 1.53 -19.62
N THR A 270 -18.11 1.13 -19.81
CA THR A 270 -17.13 1.07 -18.72
C THR A 270 -16.72 2.46 -18.28
N PHE A 271 -16.61 3.39 -19.22
CA PHE A 271 -16.28 4.79 -18.93
C PHE A 271 -17.39 5.51 -18.16
N GLU A 272 -18.65 5.33 -18.60
CA GLU A 272 -19.83 5.91 -17.90
C GLU A 272 -19.97 5.38 -16.47
N ALA A 273 -19.78 4.08 -16.25
CA ALA A 273 -19.84 3.50 -14.92
C ALA A 273 -18.71 4.05 -14.02
N TRP A 274 -17.53 4.22 -14.59
CA TRP A 274 -16.40 4.82 -13.88
C TRP A 274 -16.66 6.28 -13.50
N GLU A 275 -17.22 7.10 -14.40
CA GLU A 275 -17.59 8.48 -14.08
C GLU A 275 -18.62 8.55 -12.94
N ARG A 276 -19.59 7.62 -12.92
CA ARG A 276 -20.55 7.51 -11.80
C ARG A 276 -19.84 7.19 -10.48
N ILE A 277 -18.88 6.24 -10.47
CA ILE A 277 -18.13 5.87 -9.27
C ILE A 277 -17.34 7.06 -8.74
N VAL A 278 -16.62 7.78 -9.60
CA VAL A 278 -15.86 8.97 -9.18
C VAL A 278 -16.77 10.10 -8.75
N GLY A 279 -17.91 10.29 -9.43
CA GLY A 279 -18.94 11.27 -9.03
C GLY A 279 -19.49 10.99 -7.63
N SER A 280 -19.77 9.73 -7.30
CA SER A 280 -20.22 9.31 -5.96
C SER A 280 -19.16 9.59 -4.86
N VAL A 281 -17.87 9.50 -5.20
CA VAL A 281 -16.78 9.93 -4.31
C VAL A 281 -16.87 11.44 -4.04
N GLY A 282 -17.11 12.25 -5.07
CA GLY A 282 -17.32 13.69 -4.91
C GLY A 282 -18.49 14.02 -4.00
N GLU A 283 -19.61 13.30 -4.13
CA GLU A 283 -20.76 13.46 -3.26
C GLU A 283 -20.50 13.05 -1.81
N MET A 284 -19.67 12.00 -1.60
CA MET A 284 -19.36 11.46 -0.27
C MET A 284 -18.33 12.29 0.47
N TYR A 285 -17.23 12.66 -0.18
CA TYR A 285 -16.07 13.28 0.44
C TYR A 285 -15.92 14.78 0.14
N GLY A 286 -16.77 15.34 -0.72
CA GLY A 286 -16.68 16.74 -1.13
C GLY A 286 -15.50 17.06 -2.06
N GLU A 287 -14.87 16.04 -2.63
CA GLU A 287 -13.68 16.19 -3.50
C GLU A 287 -14.08 16.15 -4.97
N ASN A 288 -13.74 17.19 -5.71
CA ASN A 288 -14.15 17.34 -7.11
C ASN A 288 -13.14 16.72 -8.10
N LEU A 289 -12.90 15.42 -7.97
CA LEU A 289 -11.92 14.67 -8.77
C LEU A 289 -12.24 14.66 -10.26
N LEU A 290 -13.52 14.84 -10.66
CA LEU A 290 -13.95 14.85 -12.07
C LEU A 290 -13.51 16.12 -12.81
N ASP A 291 -13.13 17.19 -12.14
CA ASP A 291 -12.62 18.41 -12.78
C ASP A 291 -11.15 18.28 -13.19
N ASP A 292 -10.43 17.29 -12.65
CA ASP A 292 -9.04 17.02 -13.00
C ASP A 292 -8.95 16.04 -14.19
N ASN A 293 -8.77 16.59 -15.40
CA ASN A 293 -8.61 15.77 -16.61
C ASN A 293 -7.40 14.84 -16.56
N MET A 294 -6.33 15.24 -15.86
CA MET A 294 -5.13 14.45 -15.69
C MET A 294 -5.40 13.23 -14.81
N PHE A 295 -6.14 13.43 -13.72
CA PHE A 295 -6.61 12.34 -12.86
C PHE A 295 -7.49 11.36 -13.66
N LYS A 296 -8.48 11.87 -14.40
CA LYS A 296 -9.38 11.04 -15.20
C LYS A 296 -8.61 10.15 -16.18
N THR A 297 -7.72 10.74 -16.97
CA THR A 297 -6.97 10.00 -17.99
C THR A 297 -6.03 8.97 -17.34
N ALA A 298 -5.26 9.38 -16.34
CA ALA A 298 -4.27 8.51 -15.71
C ALA A 298 -4.92 7.34 -14.95
N LEU A 299 -5.95 7.62 -14.15
CA LEU A 299 -6.69 6.58 -13.43
C LEU A 299 -7.38 5.62 -14.38
N PHE A 300 -7.96 6.11 -15.46
CA PHE A 300 -8.64 5.28 -16.45
C PHE A 300 -7.69 4.26 -17.12
N VAL A 301 -6.50 4.72 -17.55
CA VAL A 301 -5.45 3.82 -18.08
C VAL A 301 -5.05 2.78 -17.03
N HIS A 302 -4.89 3.21 -15.77
CA HIS A 302 -4.58 2.30 -14.65
C HIS A 302 -5.69 1.26 -14.43
N LEU A 303 -6.95 1.69 -14.40
CA LEU A 303 -8.10 0.81 -14.20
C LEU A 303 -8.19 -0.27 -15.28
N ASN A 304 -7.90 0.07 -16.52
CA ASN A 304 -7.92 -0.88 -17.63
C ASN A 304 -6.90 -2.01 -17.41
N ALA A 305 -5.66 -1.67 -17.06
CA ALA A 305 -4.62 -2.64 -16.71
C ALA A 305 -5.02 -3.45 -15.44
N MET A 306 -5.60 -2.78 -14.43
CA MET A 306 -6.11 -3.42 -13.21
C MET A 306 -7.20 -4.46 -13.50
N PHE A 307 -8.20 -4.13 -14.34
CA PHE A 307 -9.24 -5.10 -14.73
C PHE A 307 -8.65 -6.32 -15.43
N ASN A 308 -7.67 -6.14 -16.31
CA ASN A 308 -6.96 -7.24 -16.95
C ASN A 308 -6.24 -8.12 -15.90
N ARG A 309 -5.56 -7.52 -14.91
CA ARG A 309 -4.93 -8.26 -13.81
C ARG A 309 -5.93 -9.08 -13.01
N LEU A 310 -7.04 -8.46 -12.60
CA LEU A 310 -8.05 -9.13 -11.77
C LEU A 310 -8.76 -10.27 -12.50
N ARG A 311 -9.11 -10.09 -13.77
CA ARG A 311 -9.70 -11.15 -14.61
C ARG A 311 -8.77 -12.33 -14.78
N ASN A 312 -7.48 -12.07 -14.99
CA ASN A 312 -6.47 -13.08 -15.26
C ASN A 312 -5.77 -13.59 -13.99
N LYS A 313 -6.23 -13.15 -12.79
CA LYS A 313 -5.64 -13.51 -11.49
C LYS A 313 -4.15 -13.22 -11.38
N ILE A 314 -3.68 -12.20 -12.10
CA ILE A 314 -2.32 -11.69 -12.06
C ILE A 314 -2.21 -10.75 -10.88
N TYR A 315 -1.20 -10.94 -10.05
CA TYR A 315 -0.96 -10.15 -8.86
C TYR A 315 0.31 -9.33 -9.02
N ILE A 316 0.24 -8.04 -8.80
CA ILE A 316 1.40 -7.14 -8.75
C ILE A 316 1.41 -6.48 -7.37
N GLU A 317 2.50 -6.64 -6.65
CA GLU A 317 2.66 -6.01 -5.34
C GLU A 317 2.93 -4.51 -5.49
N ASN A 318 2.33 -3.70 -4.62
CA ASN A 318 2.67 -2.29 -4.51
C ASN A 318 3.74 -2.13 -3.42
N PRO A 319 5.00 -1.78 -3.77
CA PRO A 319 6.08 -1.64 -2.80
C PRO A 319 5.87 -0.47 -1.83
N LEU A 320 4.96 0.45 -2.15
CA LEU A 320 4.64 1.62 -1.32
C LEU A 320 3.43 1.39 -0.41
N LYS A 321 2.88 0.17 -0.37
CA LYS A 321 1.61 -0.12 0.33
C LYS A 321 1.59 0.41 1.77
N ASP A 322 2.60 0.07 2.56
CA ASP A 322 2.64 0.47 3.97
C ASP A 322 2.79 1.99 4.10
N MET A 323 3.64 2.60 3.26
CA MET A 323 3.84 4.05 3.22
C MET A 323 2.55 4.79 2.81
N VAL A 324 1.80 4.28 1.83
CA VAL A 324 0.52 4.88 1.41
C VAL A 324 -0.49 4.83 2.54
N LYS A 325 -0.60 3.72 3.26
CA LYS A 325 -1.50 3.60 4.41
C LYS A 325 -1.13 4.55 5.56
N GLU A 326 0.16 4.81 5.77
CA GLU A 326 0.66 5.70 6.83
C GLU A 326 0.60 7.19 6.45
N GLU A 327 1.01 7.53 5.21
CA GLU A 327 1.17 8.93 4.79
C GLU A 327 -0.06 9.48 4.06
N LEU A 328 -0.84 8.62 3.41
CA LEU A 328 -2.00 8.95 2.60
C LEU A 328 -3.27 8.24 3.13
N ALA A 329 -3.43 8.19 4.46
CA ALA A 329 -4.53 7.47 5.11
C ALA A 329 -5.92 7.96 4.67
N TYR A 330 -6.08 9.27 4.42
CA TYR A 330 -7.30 9.86 3.89
C TYR A 330 -7.58 9.39 2.46
N GLU A 331 -6.60 9.49 1.58
CA GLU A 331 -6.71 9.07 0.18
C GLU A 331 -6.93 7.56 0.05
N PHE A 332 -6.31 6.79 0.94
CA PHE A 332 -6.54 5.35 1.05
C PHE A 332 -7.97 5.02 1.46
N ASP A 333 -8.55 5.80 2.36
CA ASP A 333 -9.96 5.66 2.75
C ASP A 333 -10.92 5.97 1.59
N VAL A 334 -10.69 7.08 0.89
CA VAL A 334 -11.43 7.45 -0.32
C VAL A 334 -11.33 6.34 -1.39
N ALA A 335 -10.13 5.81 -1.63
CA ALA A 335 -9.89 4.71 -2.58
C ALA A 335 -10.60 3.41 -2.14
N THR A 336 -10.69 3.16 -0.83
CA THR A 336 -11.43 1.99 -0.31
C THR A 336 -12.94 2.14 -0.51
N TYR A 337 -13.47 3.34 -0.36
CA TYR A 337 -14.87 3.60 -0.70
C TYR A 337 -15.14 3.35 -2.19
N MET A 338 -14.24 3.81 -3.08
CA MET A 338 -14.31 3.48 -4.51
C MET A 338 -14.29 1.97 -4.75
N ALA A 339 -13.44 1.22 -4.03
CA ALA A 339 -13.37 -0.23 -4.15
C ALA A 339 -14.71 -0.92 -3.82
N GLY A 340 -15.46 -0.41 -2.83
CA GLY A 340 -16.80 -0.85 -2.51
C GLY A 340 -17.80 -0.60 -3.63
N LEU A 341 -17.74 0.57 -4.28
CA LEU A 341 -18.56 0.89 -5.44
C LEU A 341 -18.21 0.03 -6.65
N PHE A 342 -16.92 -0.27 -6.89
CA PHE A 342 -16.50 -1.24 -7.92
C PHE A 342 -17.06 -2.63 -7.66
N TYR A 343 -17.04 -3.07 -6.41
CA TYR A 343 -17.65 -4.35 -6.06
C TYR A 343 -19.16 -4.37 -6.34
N ALA A 344 -19.87 -3.30 -6.00
CA ALA A 344 -21.32 -3.20 -6.25
C ALA A 344 -21.65 -3.19 -7.75
N GLU A 345 -20.86 -2.51 -8.58
CA GLU A 345 -21.11 -2.38 -10.02
C GLU A 345 -20.66 -3.61 -10.82
N TYR A 346 -19.47 -4.17 -10.50
CA TYR A 346 -18.82 -5.21 -11.30
C TYR A 346 -18.69 -6.57 -10.62
N GLY A 347 -19.00 -6.69 -9.32
CA GLY A 347 -18.74 -7.90 -8.53
C GLY A 347 -17.24 -8.18 -8.32
N ILE A 348 -16.37 -7.19 -8.54
CA ILE A 348 -14.91 -7.30 -8.47
C ILE A 348 -14.41 -6.77 -7.13
N THR A 349 -13.72 -7.62 -6.38
CA THR A 349 -13.06 -7.22 -5.12
C THR A 349 -11.65 -6.73 -5.41
N LEU A 350 -11.35 -5.48 -5.06
CA LEU A 350 -9.99 -4.93 -5.13
C LEU A 350 -9.20 -5.34 -3.89
N GLY A 351 -7.94 -5.71 -4.10
CA GLY A 351 -6.98 -5.94 -3.00
C GLY A 351 -6.34 -4.63 -2.52
N GLU A 352 -5.71 -4.66 -1.33
CA GLU A 352 -5.04 -3.47 -0.76
C GLU A 352 -4.00 -2.84 -1.70
N ASN A 353 -3.30 -3.63 -2.52
CA ASN A 353 -2.33 -3.09 -3.47
C ASN A 353 -2.98 -2.20 -4.54
N GLU A 354 -4.12 -2.64 -5.09
CA GLU A 354 -4.87 -1.86 -6.08
C GLU A 354 -5.50 -0.61 -5.45
N ILE A 355 -5.99 -0.73 -4.21
CA ILE A 355 -6.53 0.41 -3.45
C ILE A 355 -5.43 1.45 -3.19
N CYS A 356 -4.21 1.02 -2.85
CA CYS A 356 -3.06 1.91 -2.70
C CYS A 356 -2.68 2.61 -4.01
N ASP A 357 -2.73 1.89 -5.15
CA ASP A 357 -2.49 2.52 -6.45
C ASP A 357 -3.52 3.63 -6.71
N ILE A 358 -4.81 3.38 -6.48
CA ILE A 358 -5.88 4.38 -6.64
C ILE A 358 -5.66 5.56 -5.68
N ALA A 359 -5.28 5.31 -4.42
CA ALA A 359 -4.99 6.34 -3.44
C ALA A 359 -3.87 7.30 -3.89
N LEU A 360 -2.83 6.80 -4.57
CA LEU A 360 -1.77 7.63 -5.14
C LEU A 360 -2.30 8.58 -6.23
N TYR A 361 -3.23 8.13 -7.11
CA TYR A 361 -3.86 9.00 -8.10
C TYR A 361 -4.72 10.08 -7.45
N ILE A 362 -5.48 9.71 -6.42
CA ILE A 362 -6.30 10.67 -5.65
C ILE A 362 -5.39 11.71 -4.99
N GLY A 363 -4.33 11.28 -4.30
CA GLY A 363 -3.38 12.17 -3.64
C GLY A 363 -2.73 13.16 -4.61
N ALA A 364 -2.33 12.69 -5.79
CA ALA A 364 -1.78 13.55 -6.84
C ALA A 364 -2.80 14.59 -7.33
N SER A 365 -4.08 14.20 -7.47
CA SER A 365 -5.16 15.13 -7.85
C SER A 365 -5.40 16.19 -6.80
N LEU A 366 -5.53 15.80 -5.53
CA LEU A 366 -5.73 16.72 -4.43
C LEU A 366 -4.57 17.71 -4.25
N GLN A 367 -3.34 17.26 -4.49
CA GLN A 367 -2.17 18.15 -4.46
C GLN A 367 -2.19 19.15 -5.63
N ARG A 368 -2.61 18.73 -6.84
CA ARG A 368 -2.78 19.65 -7.99
C ARG A 368 -3.87 20.68 -7.72
N GLU A 369 -4.99 20.27 -7.16
CA GLU A 369 -6.07 21.18 -6.78
C GLU A 369 -5.58 22.23 -5.76
N GLN A 370 -4.85 21.81 -4.74
CA GLN A 370 -4.24 22.71 -3.78
C GLN A 370 -3.25 23.70 -4.42
N ALA A 371 -2.46 23.23 -5.39
CA ALA A 371 -1.52 24.06 -6.12
C ALA A 371 -2.23 25.01 -7.11
N GLN A 372 -3.38 24.60 -7.68
CA GLN A 372 -4.20 25.40 -8.61
C GLN A 372 -5.19 26.32 -7.91
N ARG A 373 -5.61 26.01 -6.68
CA ARG A 373 -6.26 27.02 -5.83
C ARG A 373 -5.30 28.18 -5.84
N LYS A 374 -5.55 29.16 -6.75
CA LYS A 374 -4.77 30.40 -6.85
C LYS A 374 -4.48 30.82 -5.43
N VAL A 375 -3.24 30.74 -5.02
CA VAL A 375 -2.76 31.57 -3.94
C VAL A 375 -3.11 32.96 -4.40
N GLU A 376 -4.22 33.53 -3.93
CA GLU A 376 -4.47 34.98 -4.08
C GLU A 376 -3.17 35.56 -3.58
N GLN A 377 -2.45 36.25 -4.48
CA GLN A 377 -1.11 36.76 -4.21
C GLN A 377 -1.19 37.46 -2.85
N PRO A 378 -0.59 36.93 -1.77
CA PRO A 378 -0.92 37.38 -0.44
C PRO A 378 -0.60 38.87 -0.31
N ARG A 379 -1.59 39.65 0.02
CA ARG A 379 -1.49 41.11 0.18
C ARG A 379 -0.96 41.41 1.57
N VAL A 380 0.29 41.83 1.67
CA VAL A 380 0.95 42.03 2.95
C VAL A 380 1.42 43.47 3.16
N MET A 381 1.30 43.93 4.37
CA MET A 381 1.92 45.19 4.83
C MET A 381 3.18 44.84 5.63
N ILE A 382 4.26 45.57 5.39
CA ILE A 382 5.48 45.44 6.18
C ILE A 382 5.56 46.58 7.21
N VAL A 383 5.77 46.22 8.46
CA VAL A 383 6.01 47.20 9.55
C VAL A 383 7.48 47.13 9.97
N CYS A 384 8.21 48.21 9.70
CA CYS A 384 9.61 48.33 10.02
C CYS A 384 9.93 49.70 10.57
N SER A 385 10.55 49.76 11.77
CA SER A 385 10.92 51.00 12.45
C SER A 385 12.40 51.33 12.38
N THR A 386 13.23 50.49 11.76
CA THR A 386 14.70 50.61 11.79
C THR A 386 15.33 51.36 10.61
N GLY A 387 14.51 51.90 9.69
CA GLY A 387 14.97 52.78 8.61
C GLY A 387 14.95 52.13 7.21
N VAL A 388 15.32 52.93 6.19
CA VAL A 388 15.16 52.55 4.75
C VAL A 388 15.97 51.34 4.37
N GLY A 389 17.20 51.21 4.85
CA GLY A 389 18.10 50.08 4.48
C GLY A 389 17.56 48.72 4.95
N THR A 390 17.07 48.65 6.19
CA THR A 390 16.50 47.41 6.74
C THR A 390 15.18 47.06 6.03
N SER A 391 14.35 48.05 5.76
CA SER A 391 13.09 47.83 5.04
C SER A 391 13.33 47.30 3.62
N GLN A 392 14.30 47.86 2.90
CA GLN A 392 14.69 47.36 1.56
C GLN A 392 15.26 45.95 1.60
N PHE A 393 16.08 45.62 2.60
CA PHE A 393 16.61 44.29 2.78
C PHE A 393 15.50 43.27 3.00
N VAL A 394 14.56 43.56 3.90
CA VAL A 394 13.38 42.72 4.18
C VAL A 394 12.56 42.52 2.92
N VAL A 395 12.24 43.57 2.16
CA VAL A 395 11.49 43.51 0.91
C VAL A 395 12.22 42.65 -0.13
N THR A 396 13.51 42.89 -0.33
CA THR A 396 14.30 42.14 -1.31
C THR A 396 14.34 40.66 -0.98
N LYS A 397 14.55 40.33 0.29
CA LYS A 397 14.58 38.94 0.74
C LYS A 397 13.21 38.28 0.66
N LEU A 398 12.11 38.98 1.01
CA LEU A 398 10.76 38.50 0.83
C LEU A 398 10.44 38.21 -0.64
N LYS A 399 10.78 39.12 -1.56
CA LYS A 399 10.56 38.90 -3.00
C LYS A 399 11.39 37.76 -3.57
N LEU A 400 12.55 37.46 -3.00
CA LEU A 400 13.38 36.32 -3.41
C LEU A 400 12.71 34.98 -3.03
N TYR A 401 12.12 34.89 -1.83
CA TYR A 401 11.50 33.65 -1.35
C TYR A 401 10.01 33.53 -1.71
N PHE A 402 9.35 34.67 -1.95
CA PHE A 402 7.90 34.79 -2.22
C PHE A 402 7.68 35.77 -3.40
N PRO A 403 8.03 35.41 -4.64
CA PRO A 403 7.95 36.32 -5.79
C PRO A 403 6.53 36.83 -6.05
N ASP A 404 5.52 36.02 -5.77
CA ASP A 404 4.11 36.34 -6.01
C ASP A 404 3.44 37.16 -4.90
N MET A 405 4.15 37.45 -3.79
CA MET A 405 3.63 38.25 -2.68
C MET A 405 3.46 39.72 -3.06
N ILE A 406 2.27 40.26 -2.86
CA ILE A 406 1.97 41.70 -3.06
C ILE A 406 2.28 42.46 -1.75
N ILE A 407 3.37 43.22 -1.75
CA ILE A 407 3.68 44.14 -0.65
C ILE A 407 2.91 45.43 -0.91
N THR A 408 1.83 45.65 -0.15
CA THR A 408 0.95 46.80 -0.35
C THR A 408 1.57 48.12 0.14
N LYS A 409 2.12 48.11 1.36
CA LYS A 409 2.80 49.25 1.97
C LYS A 409 3.89 48.83 2.94
N ILE A 410 4.83 49.77 3.16
CA ILE A 410 5.84 49.69 4.22
C ILE A 410 5.63 50.89 5.12
N VAL A 411 5.37 50.60 6.40
CA VAL A 411 5.01 51.65 7.35
C VAL A 411 5.75 51.52 8.69
N PRO A 412 5.97 52.62 9.42
CA PRO A 412 6.41 52.54 10.82
C PRO A 412 5.27 52.04 11.74
N ALA A 413 5.65 51.47 12.88
CA ALA A 413 4.67 50.92 13.84
C ALA A 413 3.59 51.92 14.26
N THR A 414 3.93 53.20 14.34
CA THR A 414 3.00 54.27 14.71
C THR A 414 1.87 54.50 13.72
N ARG A 415 2.01 54.05 12.45
CA ARG A 415 0.99 54.20 11.41
C ARG A 415 0.33 52.88 11.02
N ALA A 416 0.80 51.76 11.55
CA ALA A 416 0.39 50.41 11.14
C ALA A 416 -1.11 50.19 11.33
N GLU A 417 -1.70 50.60 12.44
CA GLU A 417 -3.13 50.43 12.74
C GLU A 417 -4.03 51.26 11.80
N ALA A 418 -3.65 52.49 11.52
CA ALA A 418 -4.41 53.37 10.64
C ALA A 418 -4.41 52.83 9.19
N VAL A 419 -3.30 52.27 8.73
CA VAL A 419 -3.19 51.71 7.37
C VAL A 419 -3.88 50.35 7.31
N ALA A 420 -3.77 49.50 8.32
CA ALA A 420 -4.43 48.19 8.37
C ALA A 420 -5.96 48.30 8.30
N ARG A 421 -6.56 49.37 8.84
CA ARG A 421 -8.01 49.62 8.76
C ARG A 421 -8.48 50.10 7.38
N GLN A 422 -7.56 50.55 6.52
CA GLN A 422 -7.88 51.11 5.19
C GLN A 422 -7.59 50.14 4.05
N GLU A 423 -6.81 49.08 4.29
CA GLU A 423 -6.36 48.12 3.29
C GLU A 423 -6.88 46.71 3.60
N THR A 424 -7.23 45.98 2.55
CA THR A 424 -7.47 44.55 2.65
C THR A 424 -6.12 43.82 2.66
N LEU A 425 -5.77 43.30 3.82
CA LEU A 425 -4.49 42.60 4.07
C LEU A 425 -4.77 41.17 4.54
N ASP A 426 -4.01 40.24 4.04
CA ASP A 426 -4.07 38.84 4.50
C ASP A 426 -3.30 38.68 5.82
N PHE A 427 -2.14 39.34 5.91
CA PHE A 427 -1.37 39.41 7.15
C PHE A 427 -0.37 40.60 7.11
N VAL A 428 0.24 40.86 8.27
CA VAL A 428 1.25 41.91 8.43
C VAL A 428 2.57 41.28 8.87
N ILE A 429 3.67 41.61 8.20
CA ILE A 429 5.03 41.23 8.61
C ILE A 429 5.66 42.34 9.39
N SER A 430 6.03 42.09 10.66
CA SER A 430 6.55 43.16 11.54
C SER A 430 7.93 42.81 12.09
N THR A 431 8.90 43.74 11.94
CA THR A 431 10.24 43.64 12.54
C THR A 431 10.28 44.13 13.99
N VAL A 432 9.16 44.60 14.51
CA VAL A 432 9.00 45.08 15.88
C VAL A 432 7.77 44.45 16.53
N PRO A 433 7.74 44.27 17.86
CA PRO A 433 6.55 43.76 18.53
C PRO A 433 5.33 44.66 18.25
N LEU A 434 4.29 44.07 17.64
CA LEU A 434 3.07 44.79 17.25
C LEU A 434 1.86 43.87 17.41
N LYS A 435 0.72 44.44 17.84
CA LYS A 435 -0.57 43.75 17.77
C LYS A 435 -1.55 44.69 17.05
N LEU A 436 -2.28 44.14 16.08
CA LEU A 436 -3.33 44.85 15.34
C LEU A 436 -4.64 44.09 15.52
N GLU A 437 -5.75 44.80 15.60
CA GLU A 437 -7.08 44.18 15.66
C GLU A 437 -7.51 43.71 14.25
N GLY A 438 -7.97 42.47 14.15
CA GLY A 438 -8.55 41.93 12.92
C GLY A 438 -7.56 41.48 11.82
N VAL A 439 -6.24 41.61 12.03
CA VAL A 439 -5.23 41.20 11.07
C VAL A 439 -4.10 40.42 11.76
N ASN A 440 -3.72 39.30 11.20
CA ASN A 440 -2.63 38.49 11.74
C ASN A 440 -1.27 39.22 11.57
N VAL A 441 -0.50 39.32 12.64
CA VAL A 441 0.85 39.95 12.61
C VAL A 441 1.91 38.88 12.82
N ILE A 442 2.78 38.73 11.85
CA ILE A 442 3.90 37.77 11.88
C ILE A 442 5.17 38.53 12.34
N PRO A 443 5.63 38.29 13.57
CA PRO A 443 6.88 38.88 14.03
C PRO A 443 8.08 38.20 13.39
N VAL A 444 8.98 38.98 12.80
CA VAL A 444 10.19 38.53 12.13
C VAL A 444 11.41 39.30 12.61
N SER A 445 12.59 38.67 12.49
CA SER A 445 13.87 39.36 12.67
C SER A 445 14.11 40.35 11.51
N PRO A 446 14.75 41.52 11.77
CA PRO A 446 15.16 42.44 10.70
C PRO A 446 16.03 41.84 9.61
N LEU A 447 16.70 40.69 9.88
CA LEU A 447 17.53 39.95 8.92
C LEU A 447 16.78 38.78 8.24
N LEU A 448 15.52 38.55 8.59
CA LEU A 448 14.70 37.46 8.04
C LEU A 448 15.45 36.10 8.04
N THR A 449 15.55 35.47 9.19
CA THR A 449 16.19 34.17 9.34
C THR A 449 15.40 33.08 8.59
N GLU A 450 15.99 31.89 8.39
CA GLU A 450 15.27 30.73 7.82
C GLU A 450 14.01 30.36 8.64
N HIS A 451 14.10 30.51 9.95
CA HIS A 451 12.95 30.31 10.83
C HIS A 451 11.81 31.32 10.54
N ASP A 452 12.15 32.60 10.27
CA ASP A 452 11.16 33.61 9.90
C ASP A 452 10.55 33.33 8.53
N ILE A 453 11.35 32.87 7.56
CA ILE A 453 10.86 32.45 6.24
C ILE A 453 9.89 31.28 6.37
N ASN A 454 10.18 30.30 7.22
CA ASN A 454 9.27 29.16 7.46
C ASN A 454 7.96 29.61 8.15
N LYS A 455 8.00 30.56 9.09
CA LYS A 455 6.77 31.16 9.67
C LYS A 455 5.89 31.82 8.62
N ILE A 456 6.51 32.57 7.69
CA ILE A 456 5.79 33.24 6.61
C ILE A 456 5.22 32.20 5.62
N LYS A 457 5.99 31.14 5.27
CA LYS A 457 5.47 30.05 4.45
C LYS A 457 4.23 29.42 5.06
N MET A 458 4.28 29.11 6.36
CA MET A 458 3.12 28.58 7.07
C MET A 458 1.91 29.52 7.02
N ALA A 459 2.13 30.83 7.16
CA ALA A 459 1.03 31.79 7.15
C ALA A 459 0.41 32.01 5.75
N ILE A 460 1.19 31.81 4.67
CA ILE A 460 0.69 31.86 3.28
C ILE A 460 -0.16 30.64 2.96
N HIS A 461 0.19 29.47 3.50
CA HIS A 461 -0.53 28.23 3.25
C HIS A 461 -1.75 28.02 4.15
N VAL A 462 -1.91 28.85 5.18
CA VAL A 462 -3.10 28.84 6.05
C VAL A 462 -4.14 29.76 5.41
N SER A 463 -5.22 29.18 4.87
CA SER A 463 -6.42 29.93 4.45
C SER A 463 -6.90 30.86 5.59
N PRO A 464 -7.50 32.04 5.30
CA PRO A 464 -7.90 33.01 6.33
C PRO A 464 -8.84 32.47 7.42
N ALA A 465 -9.29 31.24 7.32
CA ALA A 465 -10.23 30.58 8.23
C ALA A 465 -9.57 29.68 9.30
N GLU A 466 -8.24 29.45 9.30
CA GLU A 466 -7.63 28.61 10.34
C GLU A 466 -6.62 29.41 11.20
N PRO A 467 -6.86 29.53 12.53
CA PRO A 467 -5.89 30.14 13.45
C PRO A 467 -4.63 29.28 13.53
N VAL A 468 -3.44 29.89 13.45
CA VAL A 468 -2.14 29.25 13.67
C VAL A 468 -2.15 28.49 15.00
N ARG A 469 -2.20 27.17 14.95
CA ARG A 469 -2.23 26.29 16.12
C ARG A 469 -0.88 26.32 16.85
N ARG A 470 -0.86 26.82 18.06
CA ARG A 470 0.32 26.81 18.95
C ARG A 470 0.45 25.42 19.59
N GLY A 471 1.64 24.98 19.89
CA GLY A 471 2.10 23.69 20.38
C GLY A 471 1.17 22.73 21.15
N ASN A 472 0.19 23.20 21.90
CA ASN A 472 -0.82 22.35 22.57
C ASN A 472 -2.08 22.09 21.69
N GLU A 473 -2.17 22.69 20.49
CA GLU A 473 -3.33 22.58 19.60
C GLU A 473 -3.12 21.59 18.43
N LYS A 474 -2.00 20.86 18.44
CA LYS A 474 -1.60 19.95 17.34
C LYS A 474 -2.66 18.88 17.04
N TYR A 475 -3.39 18.43 18.04
CA TYR A 475 -4.41 17.38 17.95
C TYR A 475 -5.79 17.88 18.44
N ALA A 476 -6.07 19.18 18.29
CA ALA A 476 -7.23 19.81 18.88
C ALA A 476 -8.56 19.23 18.36
N THR A 477 -8.63 18.88 17.07
CA THR A 477 -9.84 18.31 16.46
C THR A 477 -10.10 16.90 16.98
N LEU A 478 -9.07 16.06 17.06
CA LEU A 478 -9.17 14.71 17.62
C LEU A 478 -9.67 14.75 19.07
N PHE A 479 -9.01 15.53 19.93
CA PHE A 479 -9.34 15.56 21.35
C PHE A 479 -10.68 16.23 21.65
N LYS A 480 -11.13 17.17 20.82
CA LYS A 480 -12.48 17.75 20.91
C LYS A 480 -13.59 16.71 20.66
N LEU A 481 -13.31 15.73 19.79
CA LEU A 481 -14.26 14.67 19.43
C LEU A 481 -14.15 13.44 20.33
N MET A 482 -13.05 13.28 21.10
CA MET A 482 -12.87 12.17 22.01
C MET A 482 -13.69 12.36 23.29
N ASP A 483 -14.35 11.28 23.73
CA ASP A 483 -15.14 11.26 24.96
C ASP A 483 -14.79 10.02 25.81
N GLY A 484 -14.48 10.23 27.09
CA GLY A 484 -14.16 9.15 28.02
C GLY A 484 -15.30 8.15 28.21
N ARG A 485 -16.57 8.56 28.00
CA ARG A 485 -17.74 7.67 28.10
C ARG A 485 -17.78 6.61 27.01
N ILE A 486 -17.27 6.95 25.80
CA ILE A 486 -17.16 6.05 24.64
C ILE A 486 -15.75 5.47 24.47
N SER A 487 -14.92 5.55 25.50
CA SER A 487 -13.54 5.05 25.47
C SER A 487 -13.37 3.86 26.43
N ILE A 488 -12.51 2.90 26.06
CA ILE A 488 -12.21 1.69 26.82
C ILE A 488 -10.69 1.52 26.90
N LEU A 489 -10.10 1.73 28.08
CA LEU A 489 -8.65 1.63 28.24
C LEU A 489 -8.25 0.26 28.79
N LYS A 490 -7.07 -0.22 28.35
CA LYS A 490 -6.47 -1.50 28.76
C LYS A 490 -7.40 -2.70 28.64
N CYS A 491 -8.10 -2.76 27.51
CA CYS A 491 -9.01 -3.86 27.20
C CYS A 491 -8.22 -5.15 26.95
N ASP A 492 -8.76 -6.29 27.41
CA ASP A 492 -8.20 -7.62 27.16
C ASP A 492 -8.96 -8.31 26.01
N CYS A 493 -8.85 -7.74 24.81
CA CYS A 493 -9.42 -8.31 23.60
C CYS A 493 -8.43 -9.24 22.90
N ARG A 494 -8.95 -10.28 22.26
CA ARG A 494 -8.14 -11.30 21.56
C ARG A 494 -8.25 -11.24 20.04
N SER A 495 -9.17 -10.47 19.51
CA SER A 495 -9.39 -10.37 18.06
C SER A 495 -9.93 -9.01 17.64
N LYS A 496 -9.70 -8.65 16.37
CA LYS A 496 -10.27 -7.47 15.72
C LYS A 496 -11.80 -7.41 15.88
N GLY A 497 -12.48 -8.52 15.60
CA GLY A 497 -13.94 -8.56 15.66
C GLY A 497 -14.50 -8.34 17.07
N GLU A 498 -13.79 -8.79 18.12
CA GLU A 498 -14.17 -8.55 19.51
C GLU A 498 -14.00 -7.06 19.87
N ALA A 499 -12.88 -6.46 19.47
CA ALA A 499 -12.60 -5.04 19.73
C ALA A 499 -13.64 -4.12 19.04
N ILE A 500 -13.97 -4.39 17.78
CA ILE A 500 -14.98 -3.62 17.02
C ILE A 500 -16.35 -3.72 17.69
N ARG A 501 -16.81 -4.93 18.08
CA ARG A 501 -18.11 -5.09 18.74
C ARG A 501 -18.16 -4.39 20.10
N LEU A 502 -17.11 -4.49 20.91
CA LEU A 502 -17.06 -3.86 22.23
C LEU A 502 -17.09 -2.34 22.13
N LEU A 503 -16.24 -1.77 21.26
CA LEU A 503 -16.16 -0.32 21.12
C LEU A 503 -17.38 0.27 20.40
N GLY A 504 -17.86 -0.39 19.33
CA GLY A 504 -19.09 0.00 18.63
C GLY A 504 -20.34 -0.13 19.50
N GLY A 505 -20.43 -1.20 20.30
CA GLY A 505 -21.48 -1.37 21.29
C GLY A 505 -21.50 -0.28 22.36
N ARG A 506 -20.31 0.21 22.78
CA ARG A 506 -20.20 1.35 23.71
C ARG A 506 -20.68 2.65 23.04
N LEU A 507 -20.29 2.91 21.79
CA LEU A 507 -20.80 4.04 21.00
C LEU A 507 -22.33 4.01 20.85
N HIS A 508 -22.90 2.83 20.60
CA HIS A 508 -24.35 2.65 20.52
C HIS A 508 -25.04 2.92 21.86
N GLN A 509 -24.54 2.37 22.95
CA GLN A 509 -25.10 2.57 24.30
C GLN A 509 -25.12 4.05 24.72
N GLU A 510 -24.11 4.82 24.33
CA GLU A 510 -24.01 6.27 24.62
C GLU A 510 -24.73 7.13 23.57
N GLY A 511 -25.41 6.53 22.59
CA GLY A 511 -26.25 7.21 21.61
C GLY A 511 -25.48 7.94 20.49
N TYR A 512 -24.25 7.54 20.21
CA TYR A 512 -23.45 8.10 19.12
C TYR A 512 -23.80 7.51 17.76
N VAL A 513 -24.23 6.24 17.74
CA VAL A 513 -24.52 5.46 16.52
C VAL A 513 -25.81 4.67 16.68
N ASP A 514 -26.35 4.12 15.58
CA ASP A 514 -27.49 3.19 15.60
C ASP A 514 -27.04 1.71 15.71
N GLU A 515 -27.99 0.78 15.57
CA GLU A 515 -27.77 -0.67 15.72
C GLU A 515 -26.93 -1.26 14.58
N GLU A 516 -27.06 -0.72 13.35
CA GLU A 516 -26.41 -1.23 12.15
C GLU A 516 -24.99 -0.72 11.98
N PHE A 517 -24.54 0.23 12.81
CA PHE A 517 -23.19 0.82 12.73
C PHE A 517 -22.08 -0.22 12.75
N VAL A 518 -22.14 -1.21 13.64
CA VAL A 518 -21.10 -2.25 13.79
C VAL A 518 -20.99 -3.09 12.52
N ASP A 519 -22.11 -3.41 11.86
CA ASP A 519 -22.12 -4.17 10.62
C ASP A 519 -21.54 -3.35 9.47
N SER A 520 -21.83 -2.04 9.42
CA SER A 520 -21.23 -1.10 8.46
C SER A 520 -19.70 -0.97 8.66
N VAL A 521 -19.23 -0.97 9.92
CA VAL A 521 -17.78 -1.01 10.23
C VAL A 521 -17.16 -2.31 9.72
N PHE A 522 -17.80 -3.46 9.92
CA PHE A 522 -17.30 -4.72 9.36
C PHE A 522 -17.30 -4.73 7.84
N MET A 523 -18.29 -4.13 7.20
CA MET A 523 -18.31 -3.97 5.75
C MET A 523 -17.08 -3.19 5.27
N ARG A 524 -16.77 -2.06 5.91
CA ARG A 524 -15.58 -1.25 5.62
C ARG A 524 -14.28 -2.03 5.84
N GLU A 525 -14.16 -2.74 6.96
CA GLU A 525 -13.00 -3.55 7.31
C GLU A 525 -12.76 -4.76 6.38
N ASN A 526 -13.80 -5.26 5.74
CA ASN A 526 -13.71 -6.36 4.78
C ASN A 526 -13.17 -5.91 3.41
N LEU A 527 -13.29 -4.64 3.07
CA LEU A 527 -12.72 -4.08 1.84
C LEU A 527 -11.20 -3.91 1.98
N ALA A 528 -10.78 -3.27 3.05
CA ALA A 528 -9.37 -3.13 3.41
C ALA A 528 -9.26 -2.85 4.92
N ALA A 529 -8.20 -3.35 5.54
CA ALA A 529 -7.95 -3.11 6.96
C ALA A 529 -7.73 -1.63 7.25
N THR A 530 -8.36 -1.11 8.31
CA THR A 530 -8.22 0.28 8.75
C THR A 530 -6.99 0.54 9.62
N SER A 531 -6.04 -0.40 9.68
CA SER A 531 -4.72 -0.17 10.30
C SER A 531 -3.91 0.83 9.49
N ILE A 532 -3.35 1.84 10.17
CA ILE A 532 -2.57 2.95 9.57
C ILE A 532 -1.11 2.97 10.05
N GLY A 533 -0.56 1.82 10.38
CA GLY A 533 0.80 1.69 10.93
C GLY A 533 0.92 2.04 12.41
N CYS A 534 2.14 2.03 12.93
CA CYS A 534 2.50 2.43 14.30
C CYS A 534 1.56 1.93 15.42
N THR A 535 1.00 0.72 15.27
CA THR A 535 0.06 0.08 16.20
C THR A 535 -1.36 0.68 16.26
N PHE A 536 -1.72 1.55 15.32
CA PHE A 536 -3.04 2.19 15.26
C PHE A 536 -4.00 1.52 14.27
N ALA A 537 -5.30 1.53 14.62
CA ALA A 537 -6.40 1.29 13.69
C ALA A 537 -7.50 2.34 13.89
N ILE A 538 -8.17 2.71 12.78
CA ILE A 538 -9.22 3.73 12.74
C ILE A 538 -10.52 3.18 12.16
N PRO A 539 -11.13 2.14 12.78
CA PRO A 539 -12.38 1.58 12.28
C PRO A 539 -13.49 2.62 12.27
N HIS A 540 -14.26 2.66 11.19
CA HIS A 540 -15.41 3.54 11.00
C HIS A 540 -16.44 2.89 10.08
N ALA A 541 -17.66 3.39 10.04
CA ALA A 541 -18.69 2.87 9.17
C ALA A 541 -18.36 3.13 7.69
N TYR A 542 -18.74 2.19 6.82
CA TYR A 542 -18.64 2.37 5.38
C TYR A 542 -19.51 3.54 4.89
N GLU A 543 -20.75 3.61 5.39
CA GLU A 543 -21.70 4.68 5.10
C GLU A 543 -22.77 4.77 6.19
N GLY A 544 -23.17 5.99 6.57
CA GLY A 544 -24.29 6.26 7.46
C GLY A 544 -24.12 5.81 8.92
N HIS A 545 -25.26 5.56 9.58
CA HIS A 545 -25.38 4.99 10.94
C HIS A 545 -24.88 5.87 12.09
N ILE A 546 -24.67 7.19 11.86
CA ILE A 546 -24.12 8.14 12.81
C ILE A 546 -25.20 9.07 13.31
N LYS A 547 -25.39 9.13 14.62
CA LYS A 547 -26.33 10.04 15.31
C LYS A 547 -25.64 11.25 15.92
N LYS A 548 -24.39 11.06 16.36
CA LYS A 548 -23.59 12.10 17.00
C LYS A 548 -22.11 11.90 16.66
N GLN A 549 -21.43 12.99 16.35
CA GLN A 549 -19.99 12.93 16.09
C GLN A 549 -19.19 12.65 17.35
N GLY A 550 -18.18 11.81 17.24
CA GLY A 550 -17.28 11.46 18.32
C GLY A 550 -16.22 10.42 17.91
N ILE A 551 -15.20 10.30 18.72
CA ILE A 551 -14.12 9.33 18.56
C ILE A 551 -14.01 8.49 19.83
N GLY A 552 -14.29 7.19 19.71
CA GLY A 552 -14.11 6.22 20.79
C GLY A 552 -12.67 5.70 20.79
N LEU A 553 -11.95 5.88 21.89
CA LEU A 553 -10.60 5.35 22.06
C LEU A 553 -10.62 3.99 22.79
N MET A 554 -9.95 2.98 22.20
CA MET A 554 -9.65 1.74 22.93
C MET A 554 -8.14 1.51 22.95
N THR A 555 -7.59 1.22 24.12
CA THR A 555 -6.22 0.70 24.24
C THR A 555 -6.27 -0.76 24.69
N LEU A 556 -5.39 -1.60 24.15
CA LEU A 556 -5.33 -3.01 24.43
C LEU A 556 -4.16 -3.33 25.38
N LYS A 557 -4.35 -4.32 26.27
CA LYS A 557 -3.26 -4.86 27.11
C LYS A 557 -2.15 -5.50 26.27
N HIS A 558 -2.54 -6.21 25.23
CA HIS A 558 -1.64 -6.88 24.30
C HIS A 558 -2.03 -6.54 22.87
N PRO A 559 -1.06 -6.34 21.96
CA PRO A 559 -1.36 -6.12 20.56
C PRO A 559 -2.09 -7.32 19.94
N ILE A 560 -3.07 -7.05 19.09
CA ILE A 560 -3.81 -8.05 18.30
C ILE A 560 -3.53 -7.91 16.82
N ILE A 561 -3.67 -8.98 16.05
CA ILE A 561 -3.60 -8.93 14.58
C ILE A 561 -4.86 -8.23 14.05
N TRP A 562 -4.66 -7.18 13.22
CA TRP A 562 -5.74 -6.39 12.65
C TRP A 562 -6.00 -6.74 11.19
N GLY A 563 -4.97 -6.69 10.35
CA GLY A 563 -5.00 -7.06 8.94
C GLY A 563 -3.64 -7.65 8.52
N GLY A 564 -3.63 -8.76 7.77
CA GLY A 564 -2.38 -9.45 7.42
C GLY A 564 -1.56 -9.82 8.65
N GLU A 565 -0.37 -9.27 8.79
CA GLU A 565 0.52 -9.44 9.95
C GLU A 565 0.57 -8.18 10.86
N GLU A 566 -0.17 -7.12 10.50
CA GLU A 566 -0.17 -5.85 11.23
C GLU A 566 -0.75 -6.01 12.64
N LYS A 567 -0.01 -5.52 13.63
CA LYS A 567 -0.38 -5.57 15.05
C LYS A 567 -0.88 -4.21 15.51
N VAL A 568 -2.07 -4.18 16.10
CA VAL A 568 -2.72 -2.98 16.62
C VAL A 568 -2.87 -3.05 18.13
N GLN A 569 -2.63 -1.94 18.82
CA GLN A 569 -2.80 -1.79 20.26
C GLN A 569 -3.62 -0.54 20.62
N ILE A 570 -3.76 0.42 19.73
CA ILE A 570 -4.59 1.62 19.87
C ILE A 570 -5.65 1.61 18.77
N ILE A 571 -6.91 1.72 19.15
CA ILE A 571 -8.05 1.72 18.23
C ILE A 571 -8.82 3.02 18.45
N MET A 572 -8.96 3.82 17.40
CA MET A 572 -9.77 5.03 17.39
C MET A 572 -10.97 4.84 16.46
N MET A 573 -12.12 4.47 17.02
CA MET A 573 -13.34 4.25 16.26
C MET A 573 -14.04 5.57 15.98
N LEU A 574 -14.20 5.90 14.70
CA LEU A 574 -14.77 7.16 14.28
C LEU A 574 -16.29 7.03 14.11
N SER A 575 -17.04 7.81 14.89
CA SER A 575 -18.45 8.11 14.69
C SER A 575 -18.54 9.50 14.06
N ILE A 576 -18.23 9.60 12.76
CA ILE A 576 -18.14 10.86 12.02
C ILE A 576 -18.82 10.67 10.68
N ASP A 577 -19.80 11.54 10.37
CA ASP A 577 -20.41 11.53 9.04
C ASP A 577 -19.50 12.27 8.06
N VAL A 578 -18.98 11.53 7.09
CA VAL A 578 -18.05 12.05 6.08
C VAL A 578 -18.70 13.16 5.25
N LYS A 579 -19.99 13.01 4.89
CA LYS A 579 -20.75 13.98 4.07
C LYS A 579 -20.96 15.34 4.73
N LEU A 580 -20.97 15.37 6.06
CA LEU A 580 -21.34 16.55 6.84
C LEU A 580 -20.15 17.22 7.54
N ASN A 581 -18.93 16.70 7.38
CA ASN A 581 -17.81 17.15 8.19
C ASN A 581 -16.57 17.54 7.36
N GLU A 582 -16.44 18.84 7.08
CA GLU A 582 -15.23 19.43 6.49
C GLU A 582 -13.95 19.12 7.31
N SER A 583 -14.11 18.76 8.59
CA SER A 583 -12.99 18.39 9.46
C SER A 583 -12.50 16.95 9.25
N PHE A 584 -13.16 16.12 8.43
CA PHE A 584 -12.79 14.71 8.26
C PHE A 584 -11.33 14.57 7.76
N LYS A 585 -10.96 15.33 6.74
CA LYS A 585 -9.59 15.40 6.22
C LYS A 585 -8.58 15.90 7.28
N VAL A 586 -8.99 16.88 8.10
CA VAL A 586 -8.16 17.39 9.21
C VAL A 586 -7.92 16.32 10.26
N ILE A 587 -8.94 15.49 10.57
CA ILE A 587 -8.84 14.38 11.51
C ILE A 587 -7.83 13.34 11.04
N PHE A 588 -7.86 12.97 9.76
CA PHE A 588 -6.87 12.04 9.21
C PHE A 588 -5.46 12.61 9.23
N GLY A 589 -5.28 13.90 8.96
CA GLY A 589 -4.00 14.59 9.10
C GLY A 589 -3.49 14.58 10.55
N GLU A 590 -4.35 14.92 11.52
CA GLU A 590 -4.00 14.87 12.95
C GLU A 590 -3.71 13.42 13.41
N LEU A 591 -4.41 12.41 12.88
CA LEU A 591 -4.15 10.99 13.14
C LEU A 591 -2.78 10.55 12.61
N ALA A 592 -2.45 10.90 11.35
CA ALA A 592 -1.16 10.60 10.76
C ALA A 592 0.01 11.23 11.55
N ASP A 593 -0.19 12.46 12.05
CA ASP A 593 0.78 13.11 12.93
C ASP A 593 0.89 12.44 14.31
N LEU A 594 -0.24 11.97 14.86
CA LEU A 594 -0.28 11.30 16.16
C LEU A 594 0.44 9.95 16.13
N THR A 595 0.30 9.18 15.04
CA THR A 595 0.99 7.89 14.88
C THR A 595 2.50 8.03 14.91
N LYS A 596 3.05 9.15 14.43
CA LYS A 596 4.49 9.46 14.40
C LYS A 596 5.02 10.04 15.72
N ASP A 597 4.13 10.50 16.62
CA ASP A 597 4.52 11.06 17.92
C ASP A 597 4.64 9.95 18.98
N MET A 598 5.81 9.32 19.03
CA MET A 598 6.09 8.22 19.97
C MET A 598 5.87 8.61 21.44
N THR A 599 5.99 9.90 21.79
CA THR A 599 5.73 10.39 23.16
C THR A 599 4.24 10.37 23.46
N ALA A 600 3.42 10.81 22.51
CA ALA A 600 1.97 10.77 22.63
C ALA A 600 1.45 9.33 22.67
N VAL A 601 1.97 8.47 21.78
CA VAL A 601 1.65 7.03 21.71
C VAL A 601 1.95 6.32 23.04
N ASP A 602 3.15 6.50 23.59
CA ASP A 602 3.56 5.89 24.86
C ASP A 602 2.66 6.34 26.03
N ARG A 603 2.26 7.61 26.04
CA ARG A 603 1.33 8.14 27.06
C ARG A 603 -0.07 7.58 26.94
N ILE A 604 -0.61 7.46 25.72
CA ILE A 604 -1.92 6.84 25.48
C ILE A 604 -1.91 5.38 25.97
N LEU A 605 -0.86 4.62 25.66
CA LEU A 605 -0.73 3.21 26.07
C LEU A 605 -0.57 3.03 27.59
N LYS A 606 0.10 3.97 28.27
CA LYS A 606 0.32 3.91 29.72
C LYS A 606 -0.87 4.41 30.55
N ALA A 607 -1.79 5.17 29.95
CA ALA A 607 -2.90 5.76 30.67
C ALA A 607 -3.84 4.70 31.27
N ASP A 608 -4.19 4.88 32.52
CA ASP A 608 -5.20 4.09 33.24
C ASP A 608 -6.59 4.72 33.21
N ARG A 609 -6.65 6.03 33.05
CA ARG A 609 -7.89 6.82 32.98
C ARG A 609 -7.86 7.75 31.79
N PHE A 610 -9.02 8.00 31.19
CA PHE A 610 -9.16 8.94 30.08
C PHE A 610 -8.71 10.36 30.48
N SER A 611 -8.88 10.75 31.75
CA SER A 611 -8.40 12.04 32.28
C SER A 611 -6.88 12.22 32.16
N ASP A 612 -6.11 11.14 32.15
CA ASP A 612 -4.65 11.22 32.06
C ASP A 612 -4.24 11.55 30.62
N ILE A 613 -5.02 11.08 29.64
CA ILE A 613 -4.88 11.41 28.21
C ILE A 613 -5.31 12.84 27.98
N SER A 614 -6.51 13.24 28.41
CA SER A 614 -7.05 14.58 28.16
C SER A 614 -6.18 15.70 28.74
N ARG A 615 -5.57 15.50 29.92
CA ARG A 615 -4.63 16.48 30.51
C ARG A 615 -3.33 16.66 29.74
N PHE A 616 -2.91 15.65 29.00
CA PHE A 616 -1.68 15.74 28.21
C PHE A 616 -1.87 16.58 26.95
N PHE A 617 -3.06 16.53 26.39
CA PHE A 617 -3.39 17.20 25.13
C PHE A 617 -4.10 18.55 25.30
N GLN A 618 -4.51 18.90 26.53
CA GLN A 618 -4.92 20.26 26.94
C GLN A 618 -3.71 21.12 27.31
#